data_e05f3dc91012171eaed05be0bbef6a93
#
_entry.id   e05f3dc91012171eaed05be0bbef6a93
#
_cell.length_a   1.000
_cell.length_b   1.000
_cell.length_c   1.000
_cell.angle_alpha   90.00
_cell.angle_beta   90.00
_cell.angle_gamma   90.00
#
_symmetry.space_group_name_H-M   'P 1'
#
loop_
_entity.id
_entity.type
_entity.pdbx_description
1 polymer ?
#
loop_
_entity_poly.entity_id
_entity_poly.type
_entity_poly.pdbx_seq_one_letter_code
_entity_poly.pdbx_strand_id
1 'polypeptide(L)'
;MSNRSAAGTLQAHEGLVSEQTFAGPGGEHVRVIVMGGLEEVGRNCTLIEYKDDIIIIDLGLQFPDEDMPGVDYIIPNMAYLKGKEKNVRGVVITHGHYDHIGAIPHIIPAIGNPVVYALPIAAGIINKRQTDYPGSKIIVKPITVQSELQLGVFKVHFFHINHNIPDSAGIVVETPAGTICHTGDWKFDYHPVGTPPADLHKIAQVGMNGVMLLMGDSTNAGQPGQQTSEAVIGEELRTILEKAKGRVIVGTFASLLSRVKQLMEISESLGRKIALEGYSMKTNVEIARELGFININPKSIISIENVGDYAPNKVTIICTGAQGEQRAAMSRIANDEHRFIRIERDDTIIFSSSVIPGNENTVQRLKDVLYRKRARVIHKDMMDIHAGGHAKKEDVKLMLSLFKPKYYMPIEGNHFLLRENAEVAYSMGWKEEDVFVADNGQIIEFWKDAATGQGVGAMMTEKVPSDYVFVDGLGVGDISQVVLRDRQALAEDGMVVVITQVEKQTGRLVGEPDIVTRGFIHTKENKELIVEASATIRKALMDIDPASMADPNGIKDKVREELGKFIFVKTQRRPMILPVVIEV
;
A
#
# COMPACT_ATOMS: atom_id res chain seq x y z
N MET A 1 -4.62 37.08 8.83
CA MET A 1 -4.04 37.26 7.49
C MET A 1 -4.41 36.07 6.66
N SER A 2 -5.07 36.31 5.58
CA SER A 2 -5.81 35.38 4.73
C SER A 2 -4.92 34.36 4.03
N ASN A 3 -5.28 33.06 4.13
CA ASN A 3 -4.95 32.09 3.12
C ASN A 3 -6.25 31.46 2.60
N ARG A 4 -6.60 31.82 1.39
CA ARG A 4 -7.68 31.21 0.63
C ARG A 4 -7.14 29.90 0.05
N SER A 5 -7.70 28.78 0.47
CA SER A 5 -7.55 27.51 -0.22
C SER A 5 -8.46 27.55 -1.46
N ALA A 6 -7.87 27.39 -2.63
CA ALA A 6 -8.61 27.20 -3.88
C ALA A 6 -9.15 25.75 -3.90
N ALA A 7 -10.43 25.60 -3.58
CA ALA A 7 -11.17 24.38 -3.88
C ALA A 7 -11.51 24.40 -5.37
N GLY A 8 -10.73 23.68 -6.17
CA GLY A 8 -11.06 23.38 -7.57
C GLY A 8 -12.22 22.39 -7.62
N THR A 9 -13.34 22.83 -8.16
CA THR A 9 -14.52 22.04 -8.47
C THR A 9 -14.17 21.06 -9.59
N LEU A 10 -13.93 19.78 -9.26
CA LEU A 10 -13.88 18.71 -10.24
C LEU A 10 -15.34 18.29 -10.55
N GLN A 11 -15.81 18.68 -11.73
CA GLN A 11 -17.06 18.16 -12.31
C GLN A 11 -16.85 16.70 -12.67
N ALA A 12 -17.74 15.83 -12.15
CA ALA A 12 -17.84 14.45 -12.58
C ALA A 12 -18.30 14.42 -14.04
N HIS A 13 -17.41 14.05 -14.94
CA HIS A 13 -17.78 13.65 -16.29
C HIS A 13 -18.13 12.14 -16.27
N GLU A 14 -19.41 11.82 -16.24
CA GLU A 14 -19.90 10.56 -16.81
C GLU A 14 -19.69 10.61 -18.33
N GLY A 15 -18.49 10.28 -18.78
CA GLY A 15 -18.15 10.12 -20.19
C GLY A 15 -18.38 8.69 -20.62
N LEU A 16 -19.40 8.45 -21.43
CA LEU A 16 -19.51 7.26 -22.28
C LEU A 16 -18.16 7.03 -22.95
N VAL A 17 -17.53 5.89 -22.66
CA VAL A 17 -16.35 5.42 -23.35
C VAL A 17 -16.78 5.10 -24.77
N SER A 18 -16.60 6.03 -25.70
CA SER A 18 -16.67 5.74 -27.13
C SER A 18 -15.51 4.79 -27.45
N GLU A 19 -15.78 3.73 -28.18
CA GLU A 19 -14.76 2.89 -28.82
C GLU A 19 -13.96 3.75 -29.84
N GLN A 20 -13.06 4.57 -29.33
CA GLN A 20 -12.01 5.16 -30.17
C GLN A 20 -10.83 4.22 -30.13
N THR A 21 -10.68 3.44 -31.19
CA THR A 21 -9.41 2.77 -31.54
C THR A 21 -8.37 3.84 -31.76
N PHE A 22 -7.48 4.02 -30.79
CA PHE A 22 -6.34 4.90 -30.90
C PHE A 22 -5.35 4.29 -31.91
N ALA A 23 -5.40 4.74 -33.13
CA ALA A 23 -4.40 4.47 -34.14
C ALA A 23 -3.32 5.55 -34.01
N GLY A 24 -2.22 5.22 -33.37
CA GLY A 24 -0.97 5.98 -33.57
C GLY A 24 -0.54 5.94 -35.04
N PRO A 25 0.46 6.68 -35.45
CA PRO A 25 0.85 6.79 -36.86
C PRO A 25 1.28 5.41 -37.40
N GLY A 26 0.31 4.67 -37.96
CA GLY A 26 0.46 3.52 -38.87
C GLY A 26 1.54 2.49 -38.53
N GLY A 27 1.57 1.96 -37.28
CA GLY A 27 2.58 0.99 -36.86
C GLY A 27 2.10 0.08 -35.72
N GLU A 28 2.81 -1.03 -35.52
CA GLU A 28 2.59 -1.96 -34.44
C GLU A 28 3.20 -1.39 -33.15
N HIS A 29 2.35 -0.90 -32.23
CA HIS A 29 2.77 -0.22 -31.01
C HIS A 29 2.68 -1.14 -29.79
N VAL A 30 3.70 -1.10 -28.93
CA VAL A 30 3.67 -1.67 -27.58
C VAL A 30 3.27 -0.54 -26.63
N ARG A 31 2.27 -0.78 -25.80
CA ARG A 31 1.80 0.16 -24.77
C ARG A 31 2.28 -0.28 -23.41
N VAL A 32 2.84 0.65 -22.66
CA VAL A 32 3.14 0.50 -21.22
C VAL A 32 2.22 1.43 -20.47
N ILE A 33 1.44 0.88 -19.54
CA ILE A 33 0.45 1.62 -18.77
C ILE A 33 0.61 1.24 -17.31
N VAL A 34 1.00 2.18 -16.48
CA VAL A 34 1.09 1.95 -15.02
C VAL A 34 -0.26 2.30 -14.40
N MET A 35 -0.91 1.31 -13.79
CA MET A 35 -2.25 1.42 -13.20
C MET A 35 -2.22 1.80 -11.73
N GLY A 36 -1.05 1.76 -11.11
CA GLY A 36 -0.78 2.12 -9.72
C GLY A 36 0.71 2.05 -9.42
N GLY A 37 1.16 2.82 -8.42
CA GLY A 37 2.57 2.95 -8.03
C GLY A 37 3.25 4.22 -8.54
N LEU A 38 2.56 5.08 -9.30
CA LEU A 38 3.01 6.43 -9.65
C LEU A 38 2.25 7.46 -8.83
N GLU A 39 2.95 8.52 -8.38
CA GLU A 39 2.42 9.57 -7.50
C GLU A 39 1.93 9.06 -6.13
N GLU A 40 2.20 7.81 -5.81
CA GLU A 40 1.80 7.11 -4.59
C GLU A 40 2.82 6.03 -4.20
N VAL A 41 2.68 5.49 -2.98
CA VAL A 41 3.46 4.32 -2.52
C VAL A 41 2.49 3.15 -2.35
N GLY A 42 2.73 2.07 -3.08
CA GLY A 42 1.88 0.87 -3.10
C GLY A 42 1.01 0.77 -4.34
N ARG A 43 0.09 -0.22 -4.35
CA ARG A 43 -0.82 -0.49 -5.48
C ARG A 43 -0.10 -0.76 -6.81
N ASN A 44 1.14 -1.25 -6.74
CA ASN A 44 1.98 -1.43 -7.92
C ASN A 44 1.34 -2.36 -8.94
N CYS A 45 1.19 -1.87 -10.16
CA CYS A 45 0.59 -2.61 -11.28
C CYS A 45 0.95 -1.97 -12.61
N THR A 46 1.60 -2.73 -13.48
CA THR A 46 1.97 -2.29 -14.82
C THR A 46 1.38 -3.23 -15.87
N LEU A 47 0.73 -2.67 -16.89
CA LEU A 47 0.27 -3.39 -18.06
C LEU A 47 1.26 -3.19 -19.21
N ILE A 48 1.58 -4.27 -19.95
CA ILE A 48 2.28 -4.22 -21.23
C ILE A 48 1.35 -4.84 -22.26
N GLU A 49 0.91 -4.06 -23.23
CA GLU A 49 -0.07 -4.45 -24.26
C GLU A 49 0.55 -4.35 -25.66
N TYR A 50 0.28 -5.34 -26.49
CA TYR A 50 0.56 -5.33 -27.90
C TYR A 50 -0.56 -6.05 -28.64
N LYS A 51 -1.36 -5.32 -29.41
CA LYS A 51 -2.57 -5.86 -30.08
C LYS A 51 -3.49 -6.54 -29.07
N ASP A 52 -3.72 -7.85 -29.27
CA ASP A 52 -4.58 -8.68 -28.41
C ASP A 52 -3.82 -9.38 -27.28
N ASP A 53 -2.56 -9.11 -27.08
CA ASP A 53 -1.77 -9.70 -26.01
C ASP A 53 -1.47 -8.67 -24.91
N ILE A 54 -1.83 -9.00 -23.69
CA ILE A 54 -1.59 -8.17 -22.50
C ILE A 54 -0.92 -9.04 -21.44
N ILE A 55 0.13 -8.53 -20.83
CA ILE A 55 0.70 -9.08 -19.60
C ILE A 55 0.63 -8.02 -18.49
N ILE A 56 0.55 -8.48 -17.27
CA ILE A 56 0.50 -7.64 -16.07
C ILE A 56 1.73 -7.93 -15.23
N ILE A 57 2.44 -6.89 -14.82
CA ILE A 57 3.51 -6.96 -13.83
C ILE A 57 2.96 -6.42 -12.52
N ASP A 58 2.92 -7.28 -11.51
CA ASP A 58 2.40 -7.03 -10.17
C ASP A 58 0.89 -6.68 -10.11
N LEU A 59 0.28 -6.96 -8.95
CA LEU A 59 -1.09 -6.61 -8.59
C LEU A 59 -1.12 -6.26 -7.09
N GLY A 60 -0.60 -5.10 -6.79
CA GLY A 60 -0.44 -4.61 -5.44
C GLY A 60 -1.68 -4.00 -4.82
N LEU A 61 -1.67 -3.87 -3.49
CA LEU A 61 -2.59 -3.01 -2.77
C LEU A 61 -1.84 -1.81 -2.17
N GLN A 62 -2.61 -0.79 -1.81
CA GLN A 62 -2.15 0.34 -1.00
C GLN A 62 -2.98 0.39 0.28
N PHE A 63 -2.36 0.73 1.41
CA PHE A 63 -3.07 1.01 2.65
C PHE A 63 -3.70 2.41 2.59
N PRO A 64 -4.91 2.59 3.17
CA PRO A 64 -5.58 3.88 3.17
C PRO A 64 -4.84 4.90 4.03
N ASP A 65 -4.94 6.16 3.67
CA ASP A 65 -4.48 7.29 4.48
C ASP A 65 -5.41 7.52 5.69
N GLU A 66 -4.96 8.34 6.66
CA GLU A 66 -5.73 8.64 7.90
C GLU A 66 -7.10 9.28 7.61
N ASP A 67 -7.24 9.96 6.48
CA ASP A 67 -8.46 10.62 6.04
C ASP A 67 -9.45 9.67 5.30
N MET A 68 -9.16 8.36 5.24
CA MET A 68 -10.00 7.33 4.60
C MET A 68 -10.64 6.36 5.62
N PRO A 69 -11.50 6.83 6.52
CA PRO A 69 -12.04 5.99 7.58
C PRO A 69 -12.88 4.83 7.05
N GLY A 70 -12.61 3.62 7.56
CA GLY A 70 -13.35 2.40 7.21
C GLY A 70 -12.99 1.81 5.84
N VAL A 71 -11.93 2.28 5.18
CA VAL A 71 -11.32 1.62 4.04
C VAL A 71 -10.27 0.65 4.55
N ASP A 72 -10.30 -0.61 4.11
CA ASP A 72 -9.29 -1.59 4.50
C ASP A 72 -8.03 -1.44 3.64
N TYR A 73 -8.20 -1.29 2.32
CA TYR A 73 -7.12 -1.04 1.36
C TYR A 73 -7.66 -0.56 0.00
N ILE A 74 -6.75 -0.12 -0.84
CA ILE A 74 -7.01 0.39 -2.19
C ILE A 74 -6.35 -0.55 -3.19
N ILE A 75 -7.03 -0.83 -4.31
CA ILE A 75 -6.51 -1.69 -5.38
C ILE A 75 -6.52 -0.97 -6.74
N PRO A 76 -5.73 -1.45 -7.73
CA PRO A 76 -5.73 -0.91 -9.07
C PRO A 76 -7.11 -0.99 -9.75
N ASN A 77 -7.42 0.04 -10.53
CA ASN A 77 -8.64 0.07 -11.35
C ASN A 77 -8.43 -0.71 -12.66
N MET A 78 -9.15 -1.79 -12.83
CA MET A 78 -9.05 -2.65 -14.01
C MET A 78 -10.14 -2.39 -15.06
N ALA A 79 -10.83 -1.24 -15.01
CA ALA A 79 -11.87 -0.90 -15.97
C ALA A 79 -11.37 -0.93 -17.43
N TYR A 80 -10.08 -0.59 -17.66
CA TYR A 80 -9.44 -0.69 -18.98
C TYR A 80 -9.45 -2.10 -19.58
N LEU A 81 -9.44 -3.14 -18.74
CA LEU A 81 -9.43 -4.53 -19.18
C LEU A 81 -10.84 -5.09 -19.44
N LYS A 82 -11.90 -4.32 -19.17
CA LYS A 82 -13.27 -4.76 -19.42
C LYS A 82 -13.48 -5.03 -20.91
N GLY A 83 -13.86 -6.28 -21.23
CA GLY A 83 -14.00 -6.77 -22.59
C GLY A 83 -12.68 -7.27 -23.22
N LYS A 84 -11.54 -7.08 -22.53
CA LYS A 84 -10.21 -7.57 -22.96
C LYS A 84 -9.70 -8.71 -22.08
N GLU A 85 -10.54 -9.31 -21.22
CA GLU A 85 -10.11 -10.30 -20.23
C GLU A 85 -9.42 -11.52 -20.88
N LYS A 86 -9.87 -11.89 -22.08
CA LYS A 86 -9.27 -12.99 -22.86
C LYS A 86 -7.89 -12.68 -23.43
N ASN A 87 -7.53 -11.41 -23.47
CA ASN A 87 -6.24 -10.93 -23.99
C ASN A 87 -5.15 -10.96 -22.91
N VAL A 88 -5.52 -11.10 -21.62
CA VAL A 88 -4.56 -11.19 -20.52
C VAL A 88 -3.89 -12.57 -20.54
N ARG A 89 -2.62 -12.61 -20.97
CA ARG A 89 -1.85 -13.85 -21.14
C ARG A 89 -1.26 -14.37 -19.82
N GLY A 90 -1.08 -13.51 -18.84
CA GLY A 90 -0.58 -13.87 -17.51
C GLY A 90 -0.24 -12.65 -16.67
N VAL A 91 -0.08 -12.93 -15.38
CA VAL A 91 0.40 -11.97 -14.38
C VAL A 91 1.75 -12.44 -13.89
N VAL A 92 2.74 -11.57 -13.88
CA VAL A 92 4.13 -11.89 -13.48
C VAL A 92 4.48 -11.05 -12.26
N ILE A 93 4.90 -11.72 -11.19
CA ILE A 93 5.14 -11.09 -9.90
C ILE A 93 6.64 -10.90 -9.67
N THR A 94 7.04 -9.67 -9.31
CA THR A 94 8.41 -9.33 -8.97
C THR A 94 8.85 -9.91 -7.64
N HIS A 95 8.03 -9.78 -6.61
CA HIS A 95 8.29 -10.29 -5.25
C HIS A 95 7.00 -10.34 -4.39
N GLY A 96 7.12 -10.83 -3.15
CA GLY A 96 5.97 -11.18 -2.30
C GLY A 96 5.46 -10.12 -1.33
N HIS A 97 5.76 -8.83 -1.49
CA HIS A 97 5.17 -7.77 -0.68
C HIS A 97 3.72 -7.46 -1.09
N TYR A 98 2.90 -7.00 -0.15
CA TYR A 98 1.47 -6.78 -0.39
C TYR A 98 1.18 -5.64 -1.36
N ASP A 99 2.03 -4.66 -1.44
CA ASP A 99 1.97 -3.59 -2.44
C ASP A 99 2.30 -4.07 -3.88
N HIS A 100 2.68 -5.36 -4.04
CA HIS A 100 2.88 -6.06 -5.32
C HIS A 100 1.95 -7.25 -5.54
N ILE A 101 1.41 -7.87 -4.48
CA ILE A 101 0.55 -9.06 -4.61
C ILE A 101 -0.82 -8.93 -3.94
N GLY A 102 -1.03 -7.86 -3.18
CA GLY A 102 -2.16 -7.79 -2.25
C GLY A 102 -3.53 -7.70 -2.93
N ALA A 103 -3.63 -7.20 -4.15
CA ALA A 103 -4.88 -7.08 -4.90
C ALA A 103 -5.24 -8.37 -5.68
N ILE A 104 -4.35 -9.35 -5.75
CA ILE A 104 -4.54 -10.60 -6.51
C ILE A 104 -5.90 -11.28 -6.24
N PRO A 105 -6.35 -11.47 -4.97
CA PRO A 105 -7.62 -12.16 -4.69
C PRO A 105 -8.84 -11.44 -5.27
N HIS A 106 -8.77 -10.13 -5.42
CA HIS A 106 -9.86 -9.28 -5.90
C HIS A 106 -9.86 -9.10 -7.42
N ILE A 107 -8.66 -8.95 -8.01
CA ILE A 107 -8.52 -8.59 -9.41
C ILE A 107 -8.53 -9.81 -10.31
N ILE A 108 -7.80 -10.88 -9.98
CA ILE A 108 -7.66 -12.05 -10.87
C ILE A 108 -9.01 -12.64 -11.30
N PRO A 109 -10.01 -12.81 -10.41
CA PRO A 109 -11.33 -13.29 -10.83
C PRO A 109 -12.05 -12.34 -11.81
N ALA A 110 -11.85 -11.04 -11.65
CA ALA A 110 -12.51 -10.01 -12.47
C ALA A 110 -11.89 -9.86 -13.88
N ILE A 111 -10.66 -10.31 -14.09
CA ILE A 111 -9.94 -10.21 -15.37
C ILE A 111 -9.76 -11.56 -16.09
N GLY A 112 -10.65 -12.52 -15.84
CA GLY A 112 -10.70 -13.79 -16.58
C GLY A 112 -9.81 -14.91 -16.02
N ASN A 113 -9.34 -14.81 -14.78
CA ASN A 113 -8.50 -15.80 -14.09
C ASN A 113 -7.20 -16.16 -14.85
N PRO A 114 -6.38 -15.19 -15.28
CA PRO A 114 -5.09 -15.49 -15.85
C PRO A 114 -4.17 -16.22 -14.86
N VAL A 115 -3.21 -16.98 -15.37
CA VAL A 115 -2.20 -17.63 -14.53
C VAL A 115 -1.29 -16.57 -13.91
N VAL A 116 -1.02 -16.71 -12.60
CA VAL A 116 -0.07 -15.89 -11.86
C VAL A 116 1.27 -16.63 -11.79
N TYR A 117 2.34 -16.01 -12.27
CA TYR A 117 3.70 -16.55 -12.24
C TYR A 117 4.49 -15.82 -11.14
N ALA A 118 4.97 -16.55 -10.16
CA ALA A 118 5.66 -15.96 -9.00
C ALA A 118 6.82 -16.85 -8.53
N LEU A 119 7.84 -16.23 -7.93
CA LEU A 119 8.92 -16.95 -7.27
C LEU A 119 8.41 -17.67 -6.00
N PRO A 120 9.12 -18.70 -5.49
CA PRO A 120 8.55 -19.61 -4.48
C PRO A 120 7.98 -18.94 -3.23
N ILE A 121 8.67 -17.98 -2.64
CA ILE A 121 8.19 -17.25 -1.43
C ILE A 121 6.92 -16.47 -1.76
N ALA A 122 6.93 -15.71 -2.86
CA ALA A 122 5.75 -14.96 -3.30
C ALA A 122 4.57 -15.89 -3.60
N ALA A 123 4.81 -17.00 -4.31
CA ALA A 123 3.80 -18.02 -4.59
C ALA A 123 3.21 -18.63 -3.30
N GLY A 124 4.05 -18.92 -2.31
CA GLY A 124 3.61 -19.41 -1.00
C GLY A 124 2.70 -18.41 -0.28
N ILE A 125 3.09 -17.14 -0.25
CA ILE A 125 2.30 -16.07 0.37
C ILE A 125 0.95 -15.88 -0.36
N ILE A 126 0.95 -15.83 -1.70
CA ILE A 126 -0.27 -15.71 -2.50
C ILE A 126 -1.21 -16.88 -2.23
N ASN A 127 -0.71 -18.13 -2.26
CA ASN A 127 -1.50 -19.32 -2.00
C ASN A 127 -2.09 -19.33 -0.59
N LYS A 128 -1.31 -18.92 0.41
CA LYS A 128 -1.80 -18.82 1.79
C LYS A 128 -2.90 -17.78 1.92
N ARG A 129 -2.71 -16.60 1.30
CA ARG A 129 -3.71 -15.52 1.33
C ARG A 129 -5.03 -15.91 0.66
N GLN A 130 -5.00 -16.76 -0.36
CA GLN A 130 -6.24 -17.26 -0.99
C GLN A 130 -7.16 -17.98 0.00
N THR A 131 -6.62 -18.57 1.08
CA THR A 131 -7.46 -19.25 2.09
C THR A 131 -8.41 -18.29 2.81
N ASP A 132 -8.11 -16.99 2.81
CA ASP A 132 -8.95 -15.96 3.41
C ASP A 132 -10.09 -15.51 2.46
N TYR A 133 -10.05 -15.97 1.18
CA TYR A 133 -11.02 -15.62 0.13
C TYR A 133 -11.69 -16.89 -0.44
N PRO A 134 -12.62 -17.50 0.30
CA PRO A 134 -13.29 -18.73 -0.13
C PRO A 134 -14.07 -18.50 -1.43
N GLY A 135 -13.78 -19.29 -2.46
CA GLY A 135 -14.36 -19.17 -3.80
C GLY A 135 -13.41 -18.64 -4.86
N SER A 136 -12.29 -18.04 -4.48
CA SER A 136 -11.21 -17.67 -5.40
C SER A 136 -10.42 -18.92 -5.82
N LYS A 137 -10.34 -19.19 -7.13
CA LYS A 137 -9.56 -20.31 -7.70
C LYS A 137 -8.42 -19.75 -8.55
N ILE A 138 -7.49 -19.06 -7.90
CA ILE A 138 -6.35 -18.47 -8.59
C ILE A 138 -5.29 -19.55 -8.81
N ILE A 139 -4.81 -19.67 -10.04
CA ILE A 139 -3.73 -20.59 -10.40
C ILE A 139 -2.41 -19.84 -10.26
N VAL A 140 -1.63 -20.21 -9.24
CA VAL A 140 -0.27 -19.69 -9.04
C VAL A 140 0.72 -20.73 -9.52
N LYS A 141 1.55 -20.37 -10.49
CA LYS A 141 2.59 -21.23 -11.04
C LYS A 141 3.95 -20.76 -10.54
N PRO A 142 4.62 -21.54 -9.68
CA PRO A 142 5.96 -21.20 -9.23
C PRO A 142 6.95 -21.18 -10.39
N ILE A 143 7.82 -20.18 -10.40
CA ILE A 143 8.92 -20.00 -11.38
C ILE A 143 10.25 -19.84 -10.63
N THR A 144 11.33 -19.82 -11.39
CA THR A 144 12.67 -19.45 -10.89
C THR A 144 13.23 -18.31 -11.72
N VAL A 145 14.32 -17.70 -11.28
CA VAL A 145 15.01 -16.63 -12.04
C VAL A 145 15.62 -17.13 -13.37
N GLN A 146 15.71 -18.47 -13.57
CA GLN A 146 16.13 -19.08 -14.83
C GLN A 146 14.95 -19.40 -15.76
N SER A 147 13.71 -19.20 -15.29
CA SER A 147 12.53 -19.50 -16.11
C SER A 147 12.42 -18.53 -17.29
N GLU A 148 11.96 -19.06 -18.42
CA GLU A 148 11.54 -18.29 -19.58
C GLU A 148 10.06 -18.57 -19.85
N LEU A 149 9.26 -17.53 -20.04
CA LEU A 149 7.83 -17.64 -20.29
C LEU A 149 7.51 -17.07 -21.66
N GLN A 150 6.69 -17.80 -22.43
CA GLN A 150 6.08 -17.27 -23.65
C GLN A 150 4.63 -16.90 -23.33
N LEU A 151 4.33 -15.61 -23.29
CA LEU A 151 3.02 -15.04 -22.94
C LEU A 151 2.47 -14.23 -24.12
N GLY A 152 1.74 -14.90 -25.02
CA GLY A 152 1.38 -14.33 -26.32
C GLY A 152 2.64 -14.03 -27.13
N VAL A 153 2.77 -12.77 -27.60
CA VAL A 153 3.96 -12.31 -28.34
C VAL A 153 5.15 -12.00 -27.43
N PHE A 154 4.94 -11.90 -26.13
CA PHE A 154 5.98 -11.51 -25.18
C PHE A 154 6.81 -12.72 -24.74
N LYS A 155 8.14 -12.57 -24.78
CA LYS A 155 9.06 -13.47 -24.11
C LYS A 155 9.53 -12.81 -22.83
N VAL A 156 9.22 -13.46 -21.69
CA VAL A 156 9.52 -12.93 -20.37
C VAL A 156 10.59 -13.77 -19.69
N HIS A 157 11.63 -13.13 -19.20
CA HIS A 157 12.68 -13.76 -18.40
C HIS A 157 13.10 -12.85 -17.24
N PHE A 158 13.96 -13.34 -16.35
CA PHE A 158 14.18 -12.76 -15.03
C PHE A 158 15.67 -12.59 -14.76
N PHE A 159 16.00 -11.65 -13.87
CA PHE A 159 17.31 -11.55 -13.23
C PHE A 159 17.13 -11.42 -11.72
N HIS A 160 18.03 -12.06 -10.97
CA HIS A 160 17.99 -11.98 -9.51
C HIS A 160 18.40 -10.60 -9.03
N ILE A 161 17.64 -10.06 -8.09
CA ILE A 161 17.90 -8.78 -7.41
C ILE A 161 17.67 -8.95 -5.92
N ASN A 162 18.35 -8.16 -5.08
CA ASN A 162 18.12 -8.17 -3.65
C ASN A 162 17.04 -7.16 -3.24
N HIS A 163 16.25 -7.55 -2.27
CA HIS A 163 15.30 -6.69 -1.58
C HIS A 163 15.18 -7.14 -0.11
N ASN A 164 14.20 -6.64 0.63
CA ASN A 164 13.92 -7.00 2.02
C ASN A 164 13.27 -8.38 2.18
N ILE A 165 12.68 -8.90 1.13
CA ILE A 165 12.10 -10.24 1.06
C ILE A 165 12.94 -11.11 0.12
N PRO A 166 13.20 -12.37 0.45
CA PRO A 166 13.88 -13.29 -0.46
C PRO A 166 13.05 -13.56 -1.71
N ASP A 167 13.71 -14.10 -2.73
CA ASP A 167 13.08 -14.37 -4.03
C ASP A 167 12.52 -13.10 -4.70
N SER A 168 13.32 -12.02 -4.77
CA SER A 168 13.00 -10.85 -5.58
C SER A 168 13.68 -10.95 -6.93
N ALA A 169 12.95 -10.56 -7.99
CA ALA A 169 13.46 -10.59 -9.35
C ALA A 169 13.05 -9.34 -10.12
N GLY A 170 13.98 -8.82 -10.91
CA GLY A 170 13.64 -7.93 -12.00
C GLY A 170 13.14 -8.73 -13.20
N ILE A 171 12.30 -8.11 -14.00
CA ILE A 171 11.61 -8.72 -15.14
C ILE A 171 12.12 -8.10 -16.43
N VAL A 172 12.40 -8.94 -17.41
CA VAL A 172 12.78 -8.54 -18.77
C VAL A 172 11.71 -9.05 -19.72
N VAL A 173 11.12 -8.14 -20.50
CA VAL A 173 10.07 -8.45 -21.48
C VAL A 173 10.60 -8.10 -22.86
N GLU A 174 10.87 -9.11 -23.67
CA GLU A 174 11.15 -8.91 -25.09
C GLU A 174 9.83 -8.70 -25.82
N THR A 175 9.73 -7.59 -26.52
CA THR A 175 8.53 -7.16 -27.27
C THR A 175 8.86 -6.92 -28.74
N PRO A 176 7.87 -6.85 -29.63
CA PRO A 176 8.10 -6.48 -31.04
C PRO A 176 8.76 -5.11 -31.24
N ALA A 177 8.57 -4.17 -30.31
CA ALA A 177 9.18 -2.84 -30.40
C ALA A 177 10.60 -2.78 -29.80
N GLY A 178 10.92 -3.66 -28.85
CA GLY A 178 12.21 -3.71 -28.16
C GLY A 178 12.09 -4.31 -26.76
N THR A 179 13.18 -4.33 -26.02
CA THR A 179 13.24 -4.92 -24.67
C THR A 179 12.84 -3.89 -23.62
N ILE A 180 11.89 -4.29 -22.77
CA ILE A 180 11.45 -3.52 -21.60
C ILE A 180 11.93 -4.25 -20.35
N CYS A 181 12.54 -3.52 -19.40
CA CYS A 181 12.98 -4.04 -18.13
C CYS A 181 12.25 -3.35 -16.97
N HIS A 182 11.82 -4.12 -15.99
CA HIS A 182 11.20 -3.65 -14.75
C HIS A 182 12.02 -4.14 -13.57
N THR A 183 12.50 -3.23 -12.72
CA THR A 183 13.38 -3.62 -11.62
C THR A 183 12.64 -4.35 -10.51
N GLY A 184 11.33 -4.08 -10.32
CA GLY A 184 10.67 -4.29 -9.05
C GLY A 184 11.36 -3.48 -7.96
N ASP A 185 11.06 -3.76 -6.70
CA ASP A 185 11.77 -3.20 -5.55
C ASP A 185 13.13 -3.85 -5.41
N TRP A 186 14.18 -3.04 -5.26
CA TRP A 186 15.52 -3.56 -5.31
C TRP A 186 16.56 -2.75 -4.57
N LYS A 187 17.68 -3.41 -4.26
CA LYS A 187 18.95 -2.80 -3.86
C LYS A 187 20.11 -3.64 -4.38
N PHE A 188 21.30 -3.09 -4.44
CA PHE A 188 22.52 -3.90 -4.52
C PHE A 188 23.03 -4.19 -3.10
N ASP A 189 23.01 -5.47 -2.74
CA ASP A 189 23.62 -5.96 -1.51
C ASP A 189 24.76 -6.94 -1.87
N TYR A 190 25.99 -6.56 -1.58
CA TYR A 190 27.14 -7.39 -1.91
C TYR A 190 27.39 -8.52 -0.90
N HIS A 191 26.75 -8.45 0.28
CA HIS A 191 26.81 -9.45 1.33
C HIS A 191 25.41 -9.74 1.89
N PRO A 192 24.49 -10.19 1.03
CA PRO A 192 23.11 -10.44 1.44
C PRO A 192 23.04 -11.68 2.34
N VAL A 193 21.98 -11.78 3.13
CA VAL A 193 21.79 -12.91 4.05
C VAL A 193 20.73 -13.87 3.52
N GLY A 194 21.14 -15.10 3.29
CA GLY A 194 20.26 -16.19 2.89
C GLY A 194 19.84 -16.18 1.41
N THR A 195 20.33 -15.23 0.63
CA THR A 195 20.13 -15.13 -0.82
C THR A 195 21.47 -14.81 -1.49
N PRO A 196 21.68 -15.12 -2.78
CA PRO A 196 22.85 -14.66 -3.50
C PRO A 196 22.85 -13.14 -3.68
N PRO A 197 23.99 -12.51 -3.97
CA PRO A 197 24.04 -11.13 -4.46
C PRO A 197 23.25 -10.98 -5.77
N ALA A 198 22.86 -9.74 -6.09
CA ALA A 198 22.20 -9.43 -7.36
C ALA A 198 23.04 -9.90 -8.56
N ASP A 199 22.37 -10.42 -9.59
CA ASP A 199 23.03 -10.97 -10.79
C ASP A 199 23.47 -9.84 -11.74
N LEU A 200 24.54 -9.13 -11.36
CA LEU A 200 25.11 -8.03 -12.13
C LEU A 200 25.56 -8.50 -13.52
N HIS A 201 26.00 -9.77 -13.67
CA HIS A 201 26.40 -10.32 -14.95
C HIS A 201 25.22 -10.42 -15.91
N LYS A 202 24.09 -10.96 -15.45
CA LYS A 202 22.86 -11.06 -16.24
C LYS A 202 22.32 -9.69 -16.61
N ILE A 203 22.34 -8.74 -15.64
CA ILE A 203 21.92 -7.35 -15.87
C ILE A 203 22.76 -6.71 -16.98
N ALA A 204 24.09 -6.80 -16.90
CA ALA A 204 25.00 -6.28 -17.91
C ALA A 204 24.78 -6.94 -19.28
N GLN A 205 24.55 -8.27 -19.32
CA GLN A 205 24.27 -8.99 -20.55
C GLN A 205 22.98 -8.51 -21.21
N VAL A 206 21.91 -8.27 -20.44
CA VAL A 206 20.67 -7.69 -20.96
C VAL A 206 20.91 -6.29 -21.53
N GLY A 207 21.70 -5.47 -20.82
CA GLY A 207 22.09 -4.13 -21.30
C GLY A 207 22.87 -4.17 -22.61
N MET A 208 23.80 -5.13 -22.77
CA MET A 208 24.55 -5.32 -24.02
C MET A 208 23.66 -5.68 -25.22
N ASN A 209 22.56 -6.39 -24.99
CA ASN A 209 21.59 -6.75 -26.02
C ASN A 209 20.68 -5.57 -26.43
N GLY A 210 20.75 -4.45 -25.71
CA GLY A 210 19.97 -3.25 -25.95
C GLY A 210 18.64 -3.25 -25.20
N VAL A 211 18.46 -2.24 -24.33
CA VAL A 211 17.23 -2.02 -23.57
C VAL A 211 16.54 -0.76 -24.09
N MET A 212 15.30 -0.91 -24.49
CA MET A 212 14.48 0.20 -24.96
C MET A 212 13.98 1.04 -23.78
N LEU A 213 13.38 0.40 -22.79
CA LEU A 213 12.86 1.03 -21.58
C LEU A 213 13.36 0.30 -20.33
N LEU A 214 13.87 1.05 -19.38
CA LEU A 214 14.06 0.60 -18.00
C LEU A 214 13.06 1.32 -17.10
N MET A 215 12.25 0.56 -16.37
CA MET A 215 11.36 1.04 -15.33
C MET A 215 12.03 0.79 -13.99
N GLY A 216 12.33 1.86 -13.21
CA GLY A 216 13.17 1.78 -12.01
C GLY A 216 12.52 2.36 -10.76
N ASP A 217 12.56 1.59 -9.65
CA ASP A 217 12.10 1.96 -8.31
C ASP A 217 12.69 3.31 -7.85
N SER A 218 11.84 4.19 -7.31
CA SER A 218 12.19 5.54 -6.89
C SER A 218 12.22 5.75 -5.39
N THR A 219 11.81 4.77 -4.60
CA THR A 219 11.53 4.91 -3.16
C THR A 219 12.67 5.58 -2.38
N ASN A 220 13.92 5.26 -2.69
CA ASN A 220 15.11 5.84 -2.04
C ASN A 220 16.10 6.49 -3.02
N ALA A 221 15.73 6.67 -4.29
CA ALA A 221 16.65 7.11 -5.35
C ALA A 221 17.31 8.49 -5.09
N GLY A 222 16.63 9.40 -4.39
CA GLY A 222 17.18 10.71 -3.98
C GLY A 222 18.17 10.64 -2.83
N GLN A 223 18.20 9.54 -2.04
CA GLN A 223 19.08 9.41 -0.90
C GLN A 223 20.55 9.20 -1.33
N PRO A 224 21.52 9.92 -0.76
CA PRO A 224 22.93 9.80 -1.15
C PRO A 224 23.54 8.44 -0.74
N GLY A 225 24.56 8.04 -1.49
CA GLY A 225 25.34 6.82 -1.22
C GLY A 225 24.69 5.54 -1.74
N GLN A 226 25.12 4.43 -1.18
CA GLN A 226 24.64 3.07 -1.44
C GLN A 226 23.81 2.54 -0.28
N GLN A 227 22.99 1.52 -0.53
CA GLN A 227 22.21 0.90 0.53
C GLN A 227 23.10 0.03 1.43
N THR A 228 22.81 0.04 2.74
CA THR A 228 23.54 -0.76 3.72
C THR A 228 23.25 -2.25 3.53
N SER A 229 24.30 -3.09 3.65
CA SER A 229 24.13 -4.55 3.57
C SER A 229 23.41 -5.12 4.80
N GLU A 230 22.60 -6.16 4.58
CA GLU A 230 21.97 -6.92 5.66
C GLU A 230 22.97 -7.60 6.61
N ALA A 231 24.15 -7.98 6.12
CA ALA A 231 25.17 -8.57 6.97
C ALA A 231 25.65 -7.62 8.08
N VAL A 232 25.83 -6.32 7.76
CA VAL A 232 26.23 -5.30 8.75
C VAL A 232 25.20 -5.21 9.87
N ILE A 233 23.93 -5.21 9.50
CA ILE A 233 22.84 -5.18 10.48
C ILE A 233 22.83 -6.43 11.37
N GLY A 234 23.14 -7.59 10.78
CA GLY A 234 23.26 -8.85 11.53
C GLY A 234 24.31 -8.79 12.64
N GLU A 235 25.47 -8.21 12.38
CA GLU A 235 26.55 -8.07 13.38
C GLU A 235 26.13 -7.12 14.53
N GLU A 236 25.45 -6.02 14.21
CA GLU A 236 24.94 -5.11 15.24
C GLU A 236 23.87 -5.80 16.11
N LEU A 237 22.92 -6.53 15.49
CA LEU A 237 21.92 -7.30 16.22
C LEU A 237 22.56 -8.37 17.10
N ARG A 238 23.57 -9.10 16.62
CA ARG A 238 24.34 -10.07 17.41
C ARG A 238 24.92 -9.42 18.66
N THR A 239 25.60 -8.29 18.49
CA THR A 239 26.19 -7.52 19.60
C THR A 239 25.16 -7.12 20.65
N ILE A 240 23.95 -6.73 20.22
CA ILE A 240 22.86 -6.36 21.13
C ILE A 240 22.37 -7.60 21.90
N LEU A 241 22.11 -8.72 21.19
CA LEU A 241 21.58 -9.95 21.79
C LEU A 241 22.57 -10.58 22.78
N GLU A 242 23.86 -10.53 22.51
CA GLU A 242 24.93 -11.00 23.41
C GLU A 242 24.97 -10.22 24.73
N LYS A 243 24.79 -8.90 24.66
CA LYS A 243 24.85 -8.00 25.83
C LYS A 243 23.53 -7.91 26.59
N ALA A 244 22.44 -8.48 26.08
CA ALA A 244 21.13 -8.39 26.70
C ALA A 244 21.05 -9.23 27.97
N LYS A 245 20.73 -8.58 29.11
CA LYS A 245 20.62 -9.23 30.44
C LYS A 245 19.30 -9.96 30.64
N GLY A 246 18.22 -9.47 30.01
CA GLY A 246 16.87 -10.01 30.05
C GLY A 246 16.42 -10.59 28.71
N ARG A 247 15.10 -10.60 28.50
CA ARG A 247 14.50 -10.97 27.23
C ARG A 247 14.83 -9.93 26.17
N VAL A 248 14.93 -10.39 24.93
CA VAL A 248 15.02 -9.50 23.76
C VAL A 248 13.68 -9.57 23.03
N ILE A 249 13.05 -8.43 22.81
CA ILE A 249 11.77 -8.31 22.07
C ILE A 249 12.04 -7.45 20.85
N VAL A 250 11.93 -8.04 19.67
CA VAL A 250 12.26 -7.38 18.39
C VAL A 250 10.99 -7.15 17.61
N GLY A 251 10.66 -5.88 17.36
CA GLY A 251 9.65 -5.47 16.42
C GLY A 251 10.24 -5.30 15.02
N THR A 252 9.67 -6.00 14.05
CA THR A 252 10.07 -5.91 12.65
C THR A 252 8.89 -6.19 11.72
N PHE A 253 9.06 -5.92 10.41
CA PHE A 253 8.05 -6.29 9.43
C PHE A 253 8.02 -7.82 9.25
N ALA A 254 6.82 -8.38 9.14
CA ALA A 254 6.63 -9.82 8.93
C ALA A 254 7.16 -10.29 7.56
N SER A 255 7.24 -9.40 6.59
CA SER A 255 7.78 -9.66 5.25
C SER A 255 9.31 -9.56 5.17
N LEU A 256 9.96 -8.94 6.17
CA LEU A 256 11.42 -8.80 6.22
C LEU A 256 12.07 -10.13 6.64
N LEU A 257 11.85 -11.17 5.83
CA LEU A 257 12.22 -12.56 6.16
C LEU A 257 13.72 -12.77 6.31
N SER A 258 14.54 -12.03 5.58
CA SER A 258 16.01 -12.09 5.73
C SER A 258 16.44 -11.65 7.14
N ARG A 259 15.84 -10.58 7.68
CA ARG A 259 16.05 -10.09 9.04
C ARG A 259 15.53 -11.07 10.09
N VAL A 260 14.33 -11.60 9.89
CA VAL A 260 13.75 -12.61 10.78
C VAL A 260 14.64 -13.85 10.85
N LYS A 261 15.15 -14.33 9.70
CA LYS A 261 16.13 -15.42 9.61
C LYS A 261 17.37 -15.11 10.43
N GLN A 262 18.00 -13.96 10.24
CA GLN A 262 19.18 -13.54 11.02
C GLN A 262 18.92 -13.55 12.52
N LEU A 263 17.81 -12.95 12.97
CA LEU A 263 17.44 -12.90 14.38
C LEU A 263 17.25 -14.29 14.96
N MET A 264 16.64 -15.21 14.20
CA MET A 264 16.46 -16.61 14.61
C MET A 264 17.80 -17.34 14.71
N GLU A 265 18.66 -17.23 13.70
CA GLU A 265 19.99 -17.86 13.68
C GLU A 265 20.90 -17.32 14.79
N ILE A 266 20.94 -16.01 15.00
CA ILE A 266 21.69 -15.39 16.11
C ILE A 266 21.15 -15.88 17.46
N SER A 267 19.84 -15.88 17.64
CA SER A 267 19.22 -16.35 18.90
C SER A 267 19.56 -17.80 19.19
N GLU A 268 19.45 -18.68 18.18
CA GLU A 268 19.81 -20.08 18.31
C GLU A 268 21.29 -20.27 18.67
N SER A 269 22.19 -19.57 17.99
CA SER A 269 23.63 -19.63 18.27
C SER A 269 24.00 -19.20 19.68
N LEU A 270 23.22 -18.30 20.29
CA LEU A 270 23.37 -17.84 21.66
C LEU A 270 22.62 -18.72 22.69
N GLY A 271 22.03 -19.82 22.22
CA GLY A 271 21.22 -20.73 23.06
C GLY A 271 19.97 -20.08 23.62
N ARG A 272 19.41 -19.08 22.93
CA ARG A 272 18.14 -18.46 23.26
C ARG A 272 16.99 -19.21 22.60
N LYS A 273 15.86 -19.32 23.30
CA LYS A 273 14.60 -19.79 22.74
C LYS A 273 13.92 -18.67 21.98
N ILE A 274 13.25 -19.01 20.90
CA ILE A 274 12.66 -18.07 19.94
C ILE A 274 11.14 -18.20 20.01
N ALA A 275 10.45 -17.13 20.34
CA ALA A 275 9.00 -17.03 20.25
C ALA A 275 8.63 -16.06 19.12
N LEU A 276 7.68 -16.47 18.28
CA LEU A 276 7.14 -15.63 17.21
C LEU A 276 5.77 -15.13 17.60
N GLU A 277 5.49 -13.83 17.38
CA GLU A 277 4.20 -13.26 17.70
C GLU A 277 3.69 -12.31 16.61
N GLY A 278 2.39 -12.46 16.29
CA GLY A 278 1.71 -11.84 15.16
C GLY A 278 1.36 -12.87 14.09
N TYR A 279 0.14 -12.78 13.57
CA TYR A 279 -0.38 -13.75 12.58
C TYR A 279 0.51 -13.82 11.32
N SER A 280 0.75 -12.68 10.69
CA SER A 280 1.59 -12.59 9.48
C SER A 280 3.04 -13.03 9.72
N MET A 281 3.61 -12.74 10.90
CA MET A 281 4.96 -13.20 11.28
C MET A 281 5.04 -14.73 11.32
N LYS A 282 4.10 -15.37 12.01
CA LYS A 282 4.04 -16.84 12.11
C LYS A 282 3.85 -17.48 10.74
N THR A 283 2.91 -16.96 9.96
CA THR A 283 2.60 -17.46 8.61
C THR A 283 3.78 -17.35 7.66
N ASN A 284 4.42 -16.19 7.57
CA ASN A 284 5.54 -15.99 6.64
C ASN A 284 6.77 -16.82 7.03
N VAL A 285 7.04 -16.97 8.34
CA VAL A 285 8.12 -17.86 8.82
C VAL A 285 7.80 -19.33 8.52
N GLU A 286 6.54 -19.77 8.66
CA GLU A 286 6.11 -21.13 8.30
C GLU A 286 6.39 -21.41 6.82
N ILE A 287 5.93 -20.54 5.92
CA ILE A 287 6.18 -20.62 4.47
C ILE A 287 7.69 -20.67 4.18
N ALA A 288 8.46 -19.76 4.78
CA ALA A 288 9.90 -19.69 4.58
C ALA A 288 10.63 -20.96 5.07
N ARG A 289 10.13 -21.61 6.12
CA ARG A 289 10.65 -22.89 6.62
C ARG A 289 10.29 -24.06 5.71
N GLU A 290 9.04 -24.12 5.25
CA GLU A 290 8.59 -25.17 4.30
C GLU A 290 9.38 -25.14 3.00
N LEU A 291 9.73 -23.93 2.54
CA LEU A 291 10.56 -23.72 1.35
C LEU A 291 12.06 -23.85 1.60
N GLY A 292 12.48 -24.13 2.84
CA GLY A 292 13.90 -24.30 3.22
C GLY A 292 14.71 -23.02 3.30
N PHE A 293 14.07 -21.85 3.21
CA PHE A 293 14.75 -20.55 3.36
C PHE A 293 15.18 -20.29 4.82
N ILE A 294 14.34 -20.63 5.80
CA ILE A 294 14.66 -20.59 7.24
C ILE A 294 14.86 -22.01 7.74
N ASN A 295 16.07 -22.33 8.19
CA ASN A 295 16.41 -23.66 8.71
C ASN A 295 16.89 -23.55 10.16
N ILE A 296 15.95 -23.59 11.10
CA ILE A 296 16.16 -23.48 12.55
C ILE A 296 15.70 -24.77 13.22
N ASN A 297 16.45 -25.24 14.22
CA ASN A 297 16.07 -26.40 15.00
C ASN A 297 14.67 -26.21 15.61
N PRO A 298 13.72 -27.10 15.37
CA PRO A 298 12.37 -26.96 15.94
C PRO A 298 12.36 -26.82 17.47
N LYS A 299 13.35 -27.39 18.17
CA LYS A 299 13.48 -27.28 19.63
C LYS A 299 13.90 -25.88 20.10
N SER A 300 14.44 -25.03 19.22
CA SER A 300 14.77 -23.64 19.52
C SER A 300 13.54 -22.73 19.47
N ILE A 301 12.46 -23.14 18.77
CA ILE A 301 11.23 -22.40 18.65
C ILE A 301 10.25 -22.84 19.75
N ILE A 302 9.69 -21.88 20.48
CA ILE A 302 8.71 -22.12 21.55
C ILE A 302 7.42 -21.36 21.30
N SER A 303 6.32 -21.86 21.90
CA SER A 303 5.07 -21.09 21.93
C SER A 303 5.25 -19.84 22.81
N ILE A 304 4.60 -18.75 22.44
CA ILE A 304 4.59 -17.50 23.22
C ILE A 304 4.05 -17.71 24.64
N GLU A 305 3.19 -18.71 24.85
CA GLU A 305 2.61 -19.08 26.14
C GLU A 305 3.67 -19.63 27.11
N ASN A 306 4.71 -20.28 26.56
CA ASN A 306 5.74 -20.97 27.35
C ASN A 306 6.99 -20.09 27.58
N VAL A 307 6.95 -18.80 27.22
CA VAL A 307 8.07 -17.88 27.41
C VAL A 307 8.47 -17.79 28.88
N GLY A 308 7.50 -17.85 29.81
CA GLY A 308 7.76 -17.82 31.24
C GLY A 308 8.49 -19.04 31.83
N ASP A 309 8.58 -20.15 31.07
CA ASP A 309 9.26 -21.37 31.52
C ASP A 309 10.78 -21.30 31.38
N TYR A 310 11.30 -20.24 30.76
CA TYR A 310 12.71 -20.06 30.46
C TYR A 310 13.29 -18.83 31.15
N ALA A 311 14.57 -18.90 31.51
CA ALA A 311 15.26 -17.76 32.08
C ALA A 311 15.21 -16.56 31.10
N PRO A 312 14.93 -15.32 31.56
CA PRO A 312 14.75 -14.16 30.70
C PRO A 312 15.88 -13.95 29.68
N ASN A 313 17.12 -14.10 30.10
CA ASN A 313 18.32 -13.97 29.21
C ASN A 313 18.44 -15.11 28.18
N LYS A 314 17.54 -16.06 28.18
CA LYS A 314 17.47 -17.18 27.23
C LYS A 314 16.25 -17.11 26.30
N VAL A 315 15.61 -15.95 26.19
CA VAL A 315 14.43 -15.77 25.35
C VAL A 315 14.63 -14.60 24.39
N THR A 316 14.26 -14.83 23.13
CA THR A 316 14.07 -13.79 22.10
C THR A 316 12.64 -13.90 21.56
N ILE A 317 11.92 -12.79 21.55
CA ILE A 317 10.57 -12.67 21.00
C ILE A 317 10.67 -11.81 19.72
N ILE A 318 10.25 -12.35 18.59
CA ILE A 318 10.22 -11.61 17.31
C ILE A 318 8.74 -11.37 16.99
N CYS A 319 8.36 -10.12 16.81
CA CYS A 319 6.95 -9.76 16.68
C CYS A 319 6.69 -8.65 15.66
N THR A 320 5.42 -8.53 15.25
CA THR A 320 4.92 -7.41 14.43
C THR A 320 4.62 -6.19 15.29
N GLY A 321 4.41 -5.04 14.66
CA GLY A 321 3.94 -3.81 15.34
C GLY A 321 5.02 -2.78 15.59
N ALA A 322 6.11 -2.81 14.83
CA ALA A 322 7.16 -1.78 14.89
C ALA A 322 6.70 -0.41 14.37
N GLN A 323 5.53 -0.33 13.72
CA GLN A 323 4.92 0.90 13.22
C GLN A 323 3.90 1.53 14.20
N GLY A 324 3.71 0.90 15.36
CA GLY A 324 2.79 1.40 16.38
C GLY A 324 1.31 1.08 16.12
N GLU A 325 1.02 0.16 15.20
CA GLU A 325 -0.34 -0.27 14.91
C GLU A 325 -1.00 -0.81 16.20
N GLN A 326 -2.15 -0.29 16.56
CA GLN A 326 -2.80 -0.54 17.86
C GLN A 326 -3.03 -2.04 18.15
N ARG A 327 -3.43 -2.81 17.12
CA ARG A 327 -3.74 -4.24 17.26
C ARG A 327 -2.54 -5.16 17.12
N ALA A 328 -1.39 -4.63 16.73
CA ALA A 328 -0.18 -5.41 16.53
C ALA A 328 0.44 -5.90 17.85
N ALA A 329 1.27 -6.93 17.76
CA ALA A 329 1.82 -7.60 18.93
C ALA A 329 2.63 -6.67 19.85
N MET A 330 3.53 -5.85 19.28
CA MET A 330 4.36 -4.92 20.05
C MET A 330 3.51 -3.91 20.83
N SER A 331 2.50 -3.32 20.20
CA SER A 331 1.61 -2.34 20.84
C SER A 331 0.83 -2.97 21.99
N ARG A 332 0.28 -4.18 21.79
CA ARG A 332 -0.40 -4.93 22.86
C ARG A 332 0.53 -5.28 24.03
N ILE A 333 1.79 -5.66 23.74
CA ILE A 333 2.80 -5.92 24.77
C ILE A 333 3.13 -4.64 25.53
N ALA A 334 3.33 -3.53 24.83
CA ALA A 334 3.66 -2.25 25.44
C ALA A 334 2.54 -1.71 26.34
N ASN A 335 1.28 -1.90 25.96
CA ASN A 335 0.10 -1.42 26.70
C ASN A 335 -0.45 -2.39 27.74
N ASP A 336 0.26 -3.50 28.05
CA ASP A 336 -0.18 -4.57 28.97
C ASP A 336 -1.47 -5.31 28.51
N GLU A 337 -1.78 -5.25 27.23
CA GLU A 337 -2.94 -5.90 26.61
C GLU A 337 -2.61 -7.29 26.06
N HIS A 338 -1.32 -7.65 25.95
CA HIS A 338 -0.92 -8.97 25.50
C HIS A 338 -1.19 -10.03 26.56
N ARG A 339 -1.77 -11.17 26.16
CA ARG A 339 -2.23 -12.20 27.11
C ARG A 339 -1.11 -12.79 27.97
N PHE A 340 0.08 -13.00 27.41
CA PHE A 340 1.16 -13.76 28.06
C PHE A 340 2.39 -12.90 28.39
N ILE A 341 2.62 -11.79 27.69
CA ILE A 341 3.84 -10.99 27.81
C ILE A 341 3.53 -9.65 28.46
N ARG A 342 4.33 -9.30 29.45
CA ARG A 342 4.41 -7.96 30.06
C ARG A 342 5.85 -7.50 29.98
N ILE A 343 6.10 -6.21 29.79
CA ILE A 343 7.45 -5.63 29.77
C ILE A 343 8.05 -5.69 31.18
N GLU A 344 9.28 -6.17 31.27
CA GLU A 344 10.08 -6.22 32.48
C GLU A 344 11.27 -5.26 32.39
N ARG A 345 11.80 -4.85 33.54
CA ARG A 345 12.84 -3.83 33.65
C ARG A 345 14.10 -4.13 32.83
N ASP A 346 14.52 -5.38 32.75
CA ASP A 346 15.76 -5.79 32.06
C ASP A 346 15.53 -6.21 30.60
N ASP A 347 14.27 -6.07 30.11
CA ASP A 347 13.95 -6.35 28.72
C ASP A 347 14.68 -5.37 27.78
N THR A 348 15.18 -5.91 26.68
CA THR A 348 15.73 -5.12 25.56
C THR A 348 14.74 -5.14 24.41
N ILE A 349 14.21 -3.97 24.05
CA ILE A 349 13.24 -3.79 22.94
C ILE A 349 14.00 -3.23 21.76
N ILE A 350 13.86 -3.88 20.60
CA ILE A 350 14.54 -3.46 19.37
C ILE A 350 13.48 -3.12 18.31
N PHE A 351 13.54 -1.91 17.76
CA PHE A 351 12.79 -1.50 16.57
C PHE A 351 13.65 -1.72 15.33
N SER A 352 13.59 -2.91 14.74
CA SER A 352 14.37 -3.29 13.56
C SER A 352 13.60 -3.03 12.27
N SER A 353 13.08 -1.80 12.12
CA SER A 353 12.40 -1.30 10.93
C SER A 353 12.56 0.22 10.81
N SER A 354 12.44 0.77 9.60
CA SER A 354 12.24 2.20 9.41
C SER A 354 10.81 2.58 9.79
N VAL A 355 10.58 3.83 10.11
CA VAL A 355 9.24 4.38 10.27
C VAL A 355 8.69 4.65 8.86
N ILE A 356 7.53 4.12 8.56
CA ILE A 356 6.81 4.42 7.33
C ILE A 356 6.25 5.85 7.45
N PRO A 357 6.38 6.70 6.42
CA PRO A 357 5.78 8.03 6.44
C PRO A 357 4.30 7.99 6.84
N GLY A 358 3.89 8.87 7.77
CA GLY A 358 2.56 8.89 8.37
C GLY A 358 2.47 8.16 9.73
N ASN A 359 3.39 7.25 10.06
CA ASN A 359 3.38 6.50 11.33
C ASN A 359 4.26 7.13 12.43
N GLU A 360 4.87 8.29 12.20
CA GLU A 360 5.82 8.94 13.12
C GLU A 360 5.23 9.12 14.52
N ASN A 361 4.02 9.62 14.61
CA ASN A 361 3.35 9.89 15.88
C ASN A 361 3.01 8.60 16.63
N THR A 362 2.56 7.57 15.94
CA THR A 362 2.21 6.28 16.56
C THR A 362 3.44 5.55 17.07
N VAL A 363 4.53 5.55 16.30
CA VAL A 363 5.82 4.99 16.71
C VAL A 363 6.41 5.76 17.89
N GLN A 364 6.33 7.10 17.87
CA GLN A 364 6.80 7.92 18.99
C GLN A 364 6.03 7.61 20.28
N ARG A 365 4.70 7.54 20.22
CA ARG A 365 3.86 7.15 21.38
C ARG A 365 4.23 5.77 21.91
N LEU A 366 4.45 4.80 21.02
CA LEU A 366 4.86 3.46 21.41
C LEU A 366 6.22 3.47 22.12
N LYS A 367 7.21 4.20 21.61
CA LYS A 367 8.50 4.41 22.27
C LYS A 367 8.31 5.00 23.67
N ASP A 368 7.51 6.05 23.83
CA ASP A 368 7.25 6.72 25.11
C ASP A 368 6.67 5.75 26.17
N VAL A 369 5.74 4.90 25.77
CA VAL A 369 5.17 3.86 26.65
C VAL A 369 6.27 2.89 27.11
N LEU A 370 7.12 2.42 26.21
CA LEU A 370 8.20 1.48 26.52
C LEU A 370 9.27 2.10 27.44
N TYR A 371 9.66 3.35 27.20
CA TYR A 371 10.59 4.09 28.07
C TYR A 371 10.01 4.30 29.48
N ARG A 372 8.72 4.57 29.63
CA ARG A 372 8.04 4.66 30.95
C ARG A 372 8.10 3.35 31.73
N LYS A 373 8.12 2.21 31.03
CA LYS A 373 8.30 0.87 31.63
C LYS A 373 9.75 0.55 31.99
N ARG A 374 10.69 1.46 31.71
CA ARG A 374 12.12 1.34 32.00
C ARG A 374 12.79 0.17 31.25
N ALA A 375 12.22 -0.28 30.13
CA ALA A 375 12.89 -1.17 29.21
C ALA A 375 14.06 -0.47 28.49
N ARG A 376 15.05 -1.23 28.08
CA ARG A 376 16.11 -0.72 27.20
C ARG A 376 15.60 -0.70 25.77
N VAL A 377 15.27 0.47 25.24
CA VAL A 377 14.76 0.61 23.87
C VAL A 377 15.89 0.98 22.92
N ILE A 378 16.01 0.28 21.81
CA ILE A 378 17.02 0.50 20.75
C ILE A 378 16.27 0.70 19.43
N HIS A 379 16.63 1.75 18.70
CA HIS A 379 16.04 2.10 17.40
C HIS A 379 17.10 2.67 16.44
N LYS A 380 16.78 2.81 15.16
CA LYS A 380 17.75 3.13 14.09
C LYS A 380 18.57 4.41 14.33
N ASP A 381 18.02 5.40 15.02
CA ASP A 381 18.73 6.65 15.30
C ASP A 381 19.85 6.48 16.35
N MET A 382 19.90 5.35 17.02
CA MET A 382 20.92 5.01 18.02
C MET A 382 21.98 4.04 17.47
N MET A 383 21.58 3.14 16.55
CA MET A 383 22.45 2.09 15.99
C MET A 383 21.92 1.68 14.60
N ASP A 384 22.81 1.18 13.75
CA ASP A 384 22.46 0.64 12.43
C ASP A 384 21.76 -0.72 12.56
N ILE A 385 20.51 -0.71 13.02
CA ILE A 385 19.67 -1.91 13.22
C ILE A 385 18.62 -2.11 12.13
N HIS A 386 18.67 -1.32 11.06
CA HIS A 386 17.81 -1.45 9.90
C HIS A 386 18.52 -1.00 8.62
N ALA A 387 18.42 -1.83 7.58
CA ALA A 387 18.77 -1.47 6.20
C ALA A 387 17.48 -1.37 5.39
N GLY A 388 17.37 -0.34 4.54
CA GLY A 388 16.27 -0.20 3.60
C GLY A 388 16.28 -1.31 2.54
N GLY A 389 15.14 -1.54 1.90
CA GLY A 389 14.99 -2.50 0.81
C GLY A 389 15.29 -1.92 -0.57
N HIS A 390 15.29 -0.60 -0.69
CA HIS A 390 15.29 0.12 -1.96
C HIS A 390 16.64 0.77 -2.25
N ALA A 391 16.95 0.85 -3.55
CA ALA A 391 18.19 1.41 -4.07
C ALA A 391 18.35 2.89 -3.71
N LYS A 392 19.56 3.29 -3.34
CA LYS A 392 19.95 4.68 -3.18
C LYS A 392 20.59 5.22 -4.47
N LYS A 393 20.92 6.48 -4.47
CA LYS A 393 21.41 7.23 -5.64
C LYS A 393 22.54 6.53 -6.39
N GLU A 394 23.54 6.01 -5.69
CA GLU A 394 24.69 5.36 -6.35
C GLU A 394 24.34 3.95 -6.87
N ASP A 395 23.37 3.27 -6.23
CA ASP A 395 22.84 2.01 -6.75
C ASP A 395 22.08 2.25 -8.06
N VAL A 396 21.23 3.30 -8.13
CA VAL A 396 20.48 3.68 -9.34
C VAL A 396 21.45 4.03 -10.48
N LYS A 397 22.50 4.80 -10.21
CA LYS A 397 23.53 5.11 -11.21
C LYS A 397 24.21 3.86 -11.75
N LEU A 398 24.51 2.90 -10.90
CA LEU A 398 25.10 1.63 -11.33
C LEU A 398 24.12 0.84 -12.20
N MET A 399 22.84 0.76 -11.83
CA MET A 399 21.82 0.08 -12.61
C MET A 399 21.68 0.70 -14.01
N LEU A 400 21.57 2.04 -14.08
CA LEU A 400 21.53 2.78 -15.33
C LEU A 400 22.77 2.55 -16.19
N SER A 401 23.95 2.47 -15.58
CA SER A 401 25.22 2.20 -16.29
C SER A 401 25.28 0.79 -16.87
N LEU A 402 24.71 -0.19 -16.17
CA LEU A 402 24.70 -1.60 -16.61
C LEU A 402 23.69 -1.83 -17.74
N PHE A 403 22.47 -1.30 -17.61
CA PHE A 403 21.43 -1.46 -18.62
C PHE A 403 21.60 -0.54 -19.84
N LYS A 404 22.07 0.68 -19.63
CA LYS A 404 22.18 1.74 -20.66
C LYS A 404 20.90 1.85 -21.50
N PRO A 405 19.73 2.00 -20.86
CA PRO A 405 18.47 2.01 -21.57
C PRO A 405 18.37 3.23 -22.49
N LYS A 406 17.63 3.10 -23.61
CA LYS A 406 17.31 4.26 -24.46
C LYS A 406 16.40 5.22 -23.71
N TYR A 407 15.36 4.68 -23.06
CA TYR A 407 14.40 5.44 -22.25
C TYR A 407 14.42 4.96 -20.81
N TYR A 408 14.23 5.88 -19.89
CA TYR A 408 14.11 5.59 -18.47
C TYR A 408 12.75 6.05 -17.93
N MET A 409 12.13 5.27 -17.07
CA MET A 409 10.88 5.58 -16.40
C MET A 409 11.01 5.33 -14.90
N PRO A 410 11.13 6.37 -14.08
CA PRO A 410 10.95 6.25 -12.64
C PRO A 410 9.56 5.70 -12.30
N ILE A 411 9.50 4.70 -11.43
CA ILE A 411 8.27 4.10 -10.92
C ILE A 411 8.34 3.96 -9.39
N GLU A 412 7.26 3.58 -8.73
CA GLU A 412 7.19 3.26 -7.30
C GLU A 412 7.59 4.43 -6.41
N GLY A 413 6.69 5.40 -6.29
CA GLY A 413 6.89 6.56 -5.42
C GLY A 413 5.98 7.73 -5.67
N ASN A 414 5.90 8.60 -4.68
CA ASN A 414 5.25 9.91 -4.82
C ASN A 414 5.94 10.74 -5.91
N HIS A 415 5.24 11.72 -6.46
CA HIS A 415 5.75 12.51 -7.59
C HIS A 415 7.15 13.11 -7.34
N PHE A 416 7.44 13.57 -6.11
CA PHE A 416 8.76 14.11 -5.80
C PHE A 416 9.86 13.02 -5.86
N LEU A 417 9.57 11.79 -5.45
CA LEU A 417 10.52 10.65 -5.53
C LEU A 417 10.80 10.29 -6.99
N LEU A 418 9.74 10.27 -7.83
CA LEU A 418 9.89 10.04 -9.27
C LEU A 418 10.79 11.10 -9.89
N ARG A 419 10.61 12.38 -9.51
CA ARG A 419 11.45 13.49 -9.98
C ARG A 419 12.89 13.38 -9.49
N GLU A 420 13.12 13.06 -8.22
CA GLU A 420 14.48 12.85 -7.70
C GLU A 420 15.19 11.70 -8.42
N ASN A 421 14.46 10.63 -8.76
CA ASN A 421 15.03 9.53 -9.55
C ASN A 421 15.32 9.95 -11.01
N ALA A 422 14.46 10.74 -11.64
CA ALA A 422 14.72 11.32 -12.96
C ALA A 422 15.99 12.21 -12.94
N GLU A 423 16.19 13.03 -11.89
CA GLU A 423 17.40 13.84 -11.71
C GLU A 423 18.68 12.99 -11.67
N VAL A 424 18.61 11.77 -11.14
CA VAL A 424 19.75 10.85 -11.20
C VAL A 424 20.10 10.51 -12.64
N ALA A 425 19.09 10.19 -13.47
CA ALA A 425 19.31 9.90 -14.89
C ALA A 425 19.85 11.13 -15.65
N TYR A 426 19.29 12.33 -15.42
CA TYR A 426 19.78 13.57 -16.01
C TYR A 426 21.25 13.85 -15.62
N SER A 427 21.62 13.60 -14.37
CA SER A 427 23.00 13.75 -13.90
C SER A 427 24.00 12.83 -14.61
N MET A 428 23.50 11.76 -15.25
CA MET A 428 24.29 10.79 -16.01
C MET A 428 24.24 11.01 -17.52
N GLY A 429 23.49 12.03 -18.00
CA GLY A 429 23.45 12.46 -19.38
C GLY A 429 22.20 12.05 -20.17
N TRP A 430 21.19 11.43 -19.54
CA TRP A 430 19.89 11.28 -20.17
C TRP A 430 19.24 12.63 -20.36
N LYS A 431 18.56 12.83 -21.49
CA LYS A 431 17.82 14.06 -21.76
C LYS A 431 16.41 13.96 -21.17
N GLU A 432 15.77 15.11 -20.99
CA GLU A 432 14.40 15.16 -20.48
C GLU A 432 13.41 14.39 -21.37
N GLU A 433 13.60 14.41 -22.67
CA GLU A 433 12.81 13.69 -23.67
C GLU A 433 12.96 12.16 -23.62
N ASP A 434 14.03 11.65 -22.98
CA ASP A 434 14.32 10.23 -22.83
C ASP A 434 13.91 9.68 -21.46
N VAL A 435 13.34 10.52 -20.56
CA VAL A 435 12.93 10.13 -19.22
C VAL A 435 11.44 10.41 -19.01
N PHE A 436 10.65 9.35 -18.85
CA PHE A 436 9.21 9.47 -18.70
C PHE A 436 8.81 9.54 -17.22
N VAL A 437 8.53 10.74 -16.70
CA VAL A 437 7.89 10.93 -15.41
C VAL A 437 6.39 11.04 -15.66
N ALA A 438 5.69 9.91 -15.50
CA ALA A 438 4.28 9.76 -15.86
C ALA A 438 3.37 9.70 -14.62
N ASP A 439 2.07 9.89 -14.83
CA ASP A 439 1.01 9.66 -13.86
C ASP A 439 0.40 8.26 -14.02
N ASN A 440 -0.32 7.78 -13.01
CA ASN A 440 -1.11 6.56 -13.13
C ASN A 440 -2.12 6.66 -14.30
N GLY A 441 -2.25 5.58 -15.05
CA GLY A 441 -3.13 5.49 -16.22
C GLY A 441 -2.59 6.13 -17.49
N GLN A 442 -1.46 6.83 -17.43
CA GLN A 442 -0.87 7.45 -18.63
C GLN A 442 -0.29 6.38 -19.56
N ILE A 443 -0.58 6.52 -20.86
CA ILE A 443 -0.12 5.57 -21.88
C ILE A 443 1.24 6.02 -22.39
N ILE A 444 2.21 5.10 -22.41
CA ILE A 444 3.49 5.28 -23.08
C ILE A 444 3.55 4.28 -24.23
N GLU A 445 3.70 4.76 -25.44
CA GLU A 445 3.76 3.93 -26.65
C GLU A 445 5.18 3.79 -27.15
N PHE A 446 5.51 2.58 -27.61
CA PHE A 446 6.80 2.24 -28.22
C PHE A 446 6.56 1.55 -29.55
N TRP A 447 7.33 1.94 -30.57
CA TRP A 447 7.28 1.35 -31.91
C TRP A 447 8.66 1.35 -32.57
N LYS A 448 8.80 0.61 -33.64
CA LYS A 448 9.98 0.73 -34.54
C LYS A 448 9.72 1.80 -35.59
N ASP A 449 10.59 2.78 -35.63
CA ASP A 449 10.55 3.77 -36.70
C ASP A 449 10.79 3.10 -38.07
N ALA A 450 9.89 3.31 -39.01
CA ALA A 450 9.90 2.62 -40.28
C ALA A 450 11.12 2.98 -41.18
N ALA A 451 11.69 4.17 -41.00
CA ALA A 451 12.82 4.63 -41.78
C ALA A 451 14.17 4.17 -41.23
N THR A 452 14.30 4.14 -39.91
CA THR A 452 15.56 3.85 -39.22
C THR A 452 15.62 2.45 -38.61
N GLY A 453 14.46 1.80 -38.43
CA GLY A 453 14.34 0.51 -37.70
C GLY A 453 14.60 0.63 -36.18
N GLN A 454 14.84 1.83 -35.68
CA GLN A 454 15.12 2.08 -34.28
C GLN A 454 13.83 2.12 -33.46
N GLY A 455 13.88 1.61 -32.20
CA GLY A 455 12.79 1.79 -31.27
C GLY A 455 12.61 3.25 -30.88
N VAL A 456 11.37 3.75 -30.93
CA VAL A 456 10.97 5.10 -30.51
C VAL A 456 9.92 4.98 -29.43
N GLY A 457 9.94 5.88 -28.44
CA GLY A 457 8.97 5.96 -27.38
C GLY A 457 8.37 7.35 -27.26
N ALA A 458 7.09 7.42 -26.93
CA ALA A 458 6.41 8.68 -26.64
C ALA A 458 5.37 8.50 -25.56
N MET A 459 5.25 9.51 -24.70
CA MET A 459 4.18 9.60 -23.71
C MET A 459 2.97 10.25 -24.38
N MET A 460 1.84 9.55 -24.33
CA MET A 460 0.59 10.00 -24.93
C MET A 460 -0.13 11.00 -24.03
N THR A 461 -0.99 11.82 -24.57
CA THR A 461 -1.83 12.74 -23.78
C THR A 461 -3.03 12.04 -23.15
N GLU A 462 -3.42 10.89 -23.69
CA GLU A 462 -4.53 10.07 -23.22
C GLU A 462 -4.15 9.30 -21.98
N LYS A 463 -5.14 9.16 -21.06
CA LYS A 463 -5.05 8.35 -19.85
C LYS A 463 -6.19 7.35 -19.81
N VAL A 464 -5.91 6.17 -19.29
CA VAL A 464 -6.95 5.20 -18.94
C VAL A 464 -7.43 5.43 -17.50
N PRO A 465 -8.66 5.01 -17.14
CA PRO A 465 -9.15 5.13 -15.77
C PRO A 465 -8.23 4.41 -14.78
N SER A 466 -7.70 5.16 -13.81
CA SER A 466 -6.76 4.66 -12.78
C SER A 466 -7.16 5.13 -11.38
N ASP A 467 -8.38 5.67 -11.22
CA ASP A 467 -8.92 6.11 -9.93
C ASP A 467 -8.87 4.99 -8.89
N TYR A 468 -8.89 5.37 -7.62
CA TYR A 468 -8.89 4.44 -6.51
C TYR A 468 -10.11 3.54 -6.50
N VAL A 469 -9.89 2.25 -6.35
CA VAL A 469 -10.93 1.26 -6.07
C VAL A 469 -10.79 0.83 -4.61
N PHE A 470 -11.72 1.29 -3.78
CA PHE A 470 -11.70 1.02 -2.34
C PHE A 470 -12.22 -0.39 -2.04
N VAL A 471 -11.62 -1.03 -1.06
CA VAL A 471 -12.06 -2.31 -0.50
C VAL A 471 -12.41 -2.11 0.97
N ASP A 472 -13.60 -2.56 1.38
CA ASP A 472 -14.13 -2.52 2.74
C ASP A 472 -14.82 -3.87 3.03
N GLY A 473 -14.20 -4.69 3.85
CA GLY A 473 -14.66 -6.05 4.11
C GLY A 473 -14.73 -6.88 2.83
N LEU A 474 -15.93 -7.29 2.45
CA LEU A 474 -16.18 -8.05 1.21
C LEU A 474 -16.56 -7.16 0.01
N GLY A 475 -16.81 -5.87 0.24
CA GLY A 475 -17.17 -4.90 -0.80
C GLY A 475 -15.94 -4.43 -1.59
N VAL A 476 -16.01 -4.46 -2.91
CA VAL A 476 -14.97 -3.98 -3.81
C VAL A 476 -15.56 -2.92 -4.72
N GLY A 477 -15.10 -1.67 -4.61
CA GLY A 477 -15.59 -0.55 -5.40
C GLY A 477 -16.97 0.00 -4.97
N ASP A 478 -17.53 -0.51 -3.89
CA ASP A 478 -18.85 -0.07 -3.38
C ASP A 478 -18.78 1.28 -2.65
N ILE A 479 -17.59 1.68 -2.21
CA ILE A 479 -17.36 2.97 -1.58
C ILE A 479 -17.10 4.02 -2.63
N SER A 480 -18.08 4.91 -2.84
CA SER A 480 -17.88 6.10 -3.65
C SER A 480 -17.21 7.22 -2.85
N GLN A 481 -16.71 8.24 -3.55
CA GLN A 481 -16.22 9.49 -2.96
C GLN A 481 -17.24 10.13 -1.99
N VAL A 482 -18.53 9.97 -2.26
CA VAL A 482 -19.60 10.50 -1.40
C VAL A 482 -19.64 9.75 -0.07
N VAL A 483 -19.56 8.40 -0.12
CA VAL A 483 -19.56 7.57 1.10
C VAL A 483 -18.34 7.87 1.96
N LEU A 484 -17.18 8.03 1.33
CA LEU A 484 -15.95 8.37 2.05
C LEU A 484 -16.06 9.74 2.75
N ARG A 485 -16.54 10.76 2.04
CA ARG A 485 -16.79 12.09 2.61
C ARG A 485 -17.78 12.05 3.77
N ASP A 486 -18.82 11.25 3.66
CA ASP A 486 -19.78 11.08 4.75
C ASP A 486 -19.14 10.45 5.98
N ARG A 487 -18.28 9.44 5.81
CA ARG A 487 -17.51 8.82 6.90
C ARG A 487 -16.53 9.81 7.54
N GLN A 488 -15.85 10.65 6.74
CA GLN A 488 -14.97 11.72 7.24
C GLN A 488 -15.76 12.71 8.10
N ALA A 489 -16.89 13.22 7.61
CA ALA A 489 -17.75 14.14 8.36
C ALA A 489 -18.25 13.52 9.67
N LEU A 490 -18.62 12.23 9.65
CA LEU A 490 -19.02 11.50 10.86
C LEU A 490 -17.86 11.34 11.85
N ALA A 491 -16.64 11.13 11.36
CA ALA A 491 -15.45 10.97 12.21
C ALA A 491 -15.00 12.30 12.83
N GLU A 492 -15.12 13.41 12.12
CA GLU A 492 -14.69 14.75 12.57
C GLU A 492 -15.67 15.38 13.54
N ASP A 493 -16.93 15.54 13.15
CA ASP A 493 -17.92 16.34 13.86
C ASP A 493 -19.12 15.53 14.37
N GLY A 494 -19.20 14.25 14.05
CA GLY A 494 -20.32 13.38 14.44
C GLY A 494 -21.60 13.61 13.65
N MET A 495 -22.73 13.19 14.22
CA MET A 495 -24.03 13.29 13.54
C MET A 495 -25.13 13.83 14.43
N VAL A 496 -26.12 14.48 13.80
CA VAL A 496 -27.35 14.96 14.40
C VAL A 496 -28.54 14.39 13.60
N VAL A 497 -29.32 13.53 14.21
CA VAL A 497 -30.58 13.01 13.63
C VAL A 497 -31.71 13.87 14.13
N VAL A 498 -32.53 14.37 13.20
CA VAL A 498 -33.72 15.20 13.49
C VAL A 498 -34.93 14.44 13.04
N ILE A 499 -35.79 14.09 13.97
CA ILE A 499 -37.05 13.40 13.68
C ILE A 499 -38.18 14.43 13.79
N THR A 500 -38.88 14.65 12.67
CA THR A 500 -40.04 15.55 12.57
C THR A 500 -41.25 14.76 12.16
N GLN A 501 -42.39 14.99 12.85
CA GLN A 501 -43.68 14.46 12.46
C GLN A 501 -44.45 15.55 11.72
N VAL A 502 -44.99 15.23 10.57
CA VAL A 502 -45.78 16.17 9.75
C VAL A 502 -47.12 15.56 9.37
N GLU A 503 -48.14 16.38 9.40
CA GLU A 503 -49.49 15.98 8.97
C GLU A 503 -49.49 15.75 7.45
N LYS A 504 -49.91 14.58 7.02
CA LYS A 504 -49.85 14.14 5.61
C LYS A 504 -50.56 15.06 4.62
N GLN A 505 -51.66 15.67 5.05
CA GLN A 505 -52.48 16.50 4.15
C GLN A 505 -51.99 17.94 4.04
N THR A 506 -51.39 18.48 5.07
CA THR A 506 -51.03 19.90 5.16
C THR A 506 -49.51 20.12 5.21
N GLY A 507 -48.70 19.07 5.45
CA GLY A 507 -47.27 19.16 5.67
C GLY A 507 -46.90 19.87 6.98
N ARG A 508 -47.85 20.25 7.82
CA ARG A 508 -47.58 20.98 9.06
C ARG A 508 -46.94 20.10 10.10
N LEU A 509 -45.99 20.69 10.85
CA LEU A 509 -45.31 20.03 11.94
C LEU A 509 -46.30 19.62 13.05
N VAL A 510 -46.26 18.36 13.46
CA VAL A 510 -47.01 17.82 14.59
C VAL A 510 -46.08 17.55 15.75
N GLY A 511 -46.27 18.29 16.85
CA GLY A 511 -45.41 18.18 18.04
C GLY A 511 -44.06 18.88 17.92
N GLU A 512 -43.14 18.48 18.77
CA GLU A 512 -41.76 19.02 18.81
C GLU A 512 -40.81 18.12 18.01
N PRO A 513 -39.86 18.70 17.26
CA PRO A 513 -38.78 17.93 16.65
C PRO A 513 -37.95 17.18 17.72
N ASP A 514 -37.75 15.89 17.55
CA ASP A 514 -36.83 15.12 18.40
C ASP A 514 -35.40 15.13 17.81
N ILE A 515 -34.40 15.42 18.65
CA ILE A 515 -33.01 15.57 18.21
C ILE A 515 -32.13 14.58 18.95
N VAL A 516 -31.53 13.68 18.20
CA VAL A 516 -30.57 12.69 18.68
C VAL A 516 -29.18 12.97 18.12
N THR A 517 -28.16 12.99 18.95
CA THR A 517 -26.77 13.22 18.51
C THR A 517 -25.88 12.03 18.85
N ARG A 518 -24.87 11.79 17.98
CA ARG A 518 -23.78 10.83 18.23
C ARG A 518 -22.45 11.44 17.75
N GLY A 519 -21.43 11.37 18.60
CA GLY A 519 -20.10 11.89 18.29
C GLY A 519 -20.01 13.42 18.22
N PHE A 520 -21.13 14.17 18.30
CA PHE A 520 -21.16 15.64 18.22
C PHE A 520 -21.10 16.28 19.62
N ILE A 521 -22.12 16.10 20.43
CA ILE A 521 -22.22 16.63 21.81
C ILE A 521 -22.86 15.62 22.75
N HIS A 522 -22.57 15.76 24.04
CA HIS A 522 -23.27 15.01 25.08
C HIS A 522 -24.58 15.75 25.43
N THR A 523 -25.71 15.16 25.02
CA THR A 523 -27.04 15.83 25.09
C THR A 523 -27.46 16.22 26.50
N LYS A 524 -27.01 15.47 27.54
CA LYS A 524 -27.37 15.80 28.95
C LYS A 524 -26.69 17.07 29.44
N GLU A 525 -25.52 17.41 28.91
CA GLU A 525 -24.73 18.56 29.32
C GLU A 525 -25.02 19.80 28.47
N ASN A 526 -25.66 19.62 27.30
CA ASN A 526 -25.93 20.69 26.32
C ASN A 526 -27.42 20.83 26.03
N LYS A 527 -28.27 20.76 27.06
CA LYS A 527 -29.73 20.82 26.91
C LYS A 527 -30.20 22.13 26.25
N GLU A 528 -29.59 23.26 26.58
CA GLU A 528 -29.95 24.56 26.01
C GLU A 528 -29.76 24.58 24.49
N LEU A 529 -28.64 24.06 24.00
CA LEU A 529 -28.38 23.97 22.56
C LEU A 529 -29.42 23.11 21.83
N ILE A 530 -29.85 22.00 22.44
CA ILE A 530 -30.88 21.13 21.86
C ILE A 530 -32.24 21.83 21.80
N VAL A 531 -32.62 22.56 22.87
CA VAL A 531 -33.86 23.33 22.91
C VAL A 531 -33.85 24.45 21.85
N GLU A 532 -32.76 25.19 21.71
CA GLU A 532 -32.61 26.23 20.71
C GLU A 532 -32.60 25.62 19.28
N ALA A 533 -31.99 24.48 19.08
CA ALA A 533 -31.97 23.75 17.82
C ALA A 533 -33.42 23.31 17.43
N SER A 534 -34.19 22.74 18.37
CA SER A 534 -35.59 22.37 18.14
C SER A 534 -36.43 23.59 17.79
N ALA A 535 -36.26 24.71 18.49
CA ALA A 535 -36.95 25.96 18.19
C ALA A 535 -36.58 26.51 16.80
N THR A 536 -35.32 26.41 16.39
CA THR A 536 -34.83 26.81 15.06
C THR A 536 -35.51 25.99 13.96
N ILE A 537 -35.56 24.67 14.13
CA ILE A 537 -36.23 23.75 13.17
C ILE A 537 -37.71 24.10 13.08
N ARG A 538 -38.39 24.28 14.21
CA ARG A 538 -39.80 24.63 14.24
C ARG A 538 -40.06 25.92 13.44
N LYS A 539 -39.26 26.97 13.70
CA LYS A 539 -39.38 28.25 12.99
C LYS A 539 -39.14 28.05 11.50
N ALA A 540 -38.11 27.33 11.10
CA ALA A 540 -37.78 27.05 9.71
C ALA A 540 -38.92 26.33 8.97
N LEU A 541 -39.61 25.41 9.64
CA LEU A 541 -40.73 24.67 9.06
C LEU A 541 -42.03 25.48 9.03
N MET A 542 -42.22 26.46 9.91
CA MET A 542 -43.36 27.38 9.85
C MET A 542 -43.27 28.38 8.70
N ASP A 543 -42.08 28.73 8.28
CA ASP A 543 -41.81 29.69 7.21
C ASP A 543 -41.72 29.05 5.80
N ILE A 544 -42.03 27.76 5.65
CA ILE A 544 -42.02 27.05 4.35
C ILE A 544 -43.31 27.35 3.57
N ASP A 545 -43.16 27.62 2.26
CA ASP A 545 -44.28 27.73 1.33
C ASP A 545 -45.10 26.41 1.33
N PRO A 546 -46.45 26.49 1.42
CA PRO A 546 -47.32 25.32 1.40
C PRO A 546 -47.11 24.35 0.22
N ALA A 547 -46.66 24.86 -0.94
CA ALA A 547 -46.33 24.03 -2.10
C ALA A 547 -45.06 23.17 -1.87
N SER A 548 -44.11 23.66 -1.09
CA SER A 548 -42.87 22.93 -0.71
C SER A 548 -43.07 22.00 0.50
N MET A 549 -44.11 22.19 1.28
CA MET A 549 -44.47 21.31 2.41
C MET A 549 -45.05 19.96 1.94
N ALA A 550 -45.58 19.88 0.73
CA ALA A 550 -46.09 18.64 0.15
C ALA A 550 -44.99 17.68 -0.31
N ASP A 551 -43.73 18.14 -0.36
CA ASP A 551 -42.56 17.33 -0.69
C ASP A 551 -41.73 17.02 0.57
N PRO A 552 -41.67 15.77 1.05
CA PRO A 552 -40.82 15.38 2.17
C PRO A 552 -39.33 15.69 1.98
N ASN A 553 -38.84 15.77 0.74
CA ASN A 553 -37.45 16.12 0.45
C ASN A 553 -37.20 17.61 0.66
N GLY A 554 -38.15 18.48 0.29
CA GLY A 554 -38.05 19.92 0.58
C GLY A 554 -37.97 20.22 2.08
N ILE A 555 -38.73 19.47 2.89
CA ILE A 555 -38.67 19.56 4.35
C ILE A 555 -37.28 19.15 4.87
N LYS A 556 -36.74 18.00 4.39
CA LYS A 556 -35.42 17.51 4.78
C LYS A 556 -34.32 18.51 4.45
N ASP A 557 -34.37 19.09 3.26
CA ASP A 557 -33.34 20.04 2.82
C ASP A 557 -33.38 21.32 3.64
N LYS A 558 -34.60 21.83 3.94
CA LYS A 558 -34.77 23.01 4.79
C LYS A 558 -34.26 22.78 6.22
N VAL A 559 -34.60 21.64 6.82
CA VAL A 559 -34.10 21.27 8.15
C VAL A 559 -32.57 21.17 8.13
N ARG A 560 -31.98 20.54 7.13
CA ARG A 560 -30.52 20.39 6.99
C ARG A 560 -29.84 21.75 6.89
N GLU A 561 -30.38 22.65 6.07
CA GLU A 561 -29.82 23.98 5.84
C GLU A 561 -29.87 24.86 7.10
N GLU A 562 -31.05 25.01 7.69
CA GLU A 562 -31.25 25.95 8.81
C GLU A 562 -30.60 25.44 10.10
N LEU A 563 -30.71 24.14 10.39
CA LEU A 563 -30.03 23.56 11.55
C LEU A 563 -28.52 23.58 11.36
N GLY A 564 -28.02 23.33 10.14
CA GLY A 564 -26.59 23.41 9.84
C GLY A 564 -26.02 24.82 10.08
N LYS A 565 -26.71 25.85 9.63
CA LYS A 565 -26.35 27.25 9.89
C LYS A 565 -26.33 27.54 11.40
N PHE A 566 -27.39 27.15 12.10
CA PHE A 566 -27.53 27.36 13.53
C PHE A 566 -26.41 26.68 14.33
N ILE A 567 -26.15 25.39 14.08
CA ILE A 567 -25.10 24.62 14.76
C ILE A 567 -23.73 25.25 14.48
N PHE A 568 -23.44 25.60 13.22
CA PHE A 568 -22.17 26.21 12.87
C PHE A 568 -21.95 27.56 13.58
N VAL A 569 -22.96 28.40 13.63
CA VAL A 569 -22.86 29.69 14.34
C VAL A 569 -22.58 29.50 15.84
N LYS A 570 -23.24 28.50 16.45
CA LYS A 570 -23.13 28.26 17.90
C LYS A 570 -21.85 27.49 18.30
N THR A 571 -21.34 26.60 17.43
CA THR A 571 -20.30 25.63 17.82
C THR A 571 -19.05 25.66 16.94
N GLN A 572 -19.11 26.31 15.77
CA GLN A 572 -18.09 26.27 14.70
C GLN A 572 -17.84 24.86 14.16
N ARG A 573 -18.77 23.91 14.37
CA ARG A 573 -18.72 22.52 13.91
C ARG A 573 -19.79 22.28 12.86
N ARG A 574 -19.57 21.25 12.01
CA ARG A 574 -20.47 20.88 10.90
C ARG A 574 -20.85 19.40 10.96
N PRO A 575 -21.55 18.92 11.99
CA PRO A 575 -21.93 17.53 12.08
C PRO A 575 -22.84 17.14 10.91
N MET A 576 -22.82 15.87 10.54
CA MET A 576 -23.75 15.35 9.55
C MET A 576 -25.18 15.46 10.08
N ILE A 577 -26.04 16.18 9.37
CA ILE A 577 -27.47 16.33 9.73
C ILE A 577 -28.29 15.35 8.91
N LEU A 578 -29.00 14.44 9.60
CA LEU A 578 -29.89 13.46 9.02
C LEU A 578 -31.35 13.76 9.39
N PRO A 579 -32.11 14.48 8.55
CA PRO A 579 -33.52 14.71 8.78
C PRO A 579 -34.34 13.46 8.46
N VAL A 580 -35.22 13.08 9.38
CA VAL A 580 -36.22 12.01 9.23
C VAL A 580 -37.58 12.64 9.32
N VAL A 581 -38.38 12.56 8.26
CA VAL A 581 -39.74 13.08 8.20
C VAL A 581 -40.72 11.90 8.27
N ILE A 582 -41.62 11.92 9.26
CA ILE A 582 -42.64 10.91 9.48
C ILE A 582 -44.00 11.57 9.17
N GLU A 583 -44.70 11.08 8.17
CA GLU A 583 -46.08 11.50 7.86
C GLU A 583 -47.06 10.80 8.83
N VAL A 584 -47.88 11.58 9.49
CA VAL A 584 -48.88 11.11 10.46
C VAL A 584 -50.30 11.59 10.07
#